data_1776c7e1cc2d8ce1bf0d37f1085cc5b1
#
_entry.id   1776c7e1cc2d8ce1bf0d37f1085cc5b1
#
_cell.length_a   1.000
_cell.length_b   1.000
_cell.length_c   1.000
_cell.angle_alpha   90.00
_cell.angle_beta   90.00
_cell.angle_gamma   90.00
#
_symmetry.space_group_name_H-M   'P 1'
#
loop_
_entity.id
_entity.type
_entity.pdbx_description
1 polymer ?
#
loop_
_entity_poly.entity_id
_entity_poly.type
_entity_poly.pdbx_seq_one_letter_code
_entity_poly.pdbx_strand_id
1 'polypeptide(L)'
;MRIVVKVGTSTLAYATGRLNIQRVERMCRVLSDLKNAGHEIILVSSGAIAMGFGKLNLSERPKDMPGKQASAAVGQCELMYVYDKLFTEYNHIV
;
A
#
# COMPACT_ATOMS: atom_id res chain seq x y z
N MET A 1 3.45 -9.82 -21.16
CA MET A 1 4.47 -10.22 -20.17
C MET A 1 3.82 -10.23 -18.80
N ARG A 2 4.23 -11.11 -17.93
CA ARG A 2 3.79 -11.11 -16.53
C ARG A 2 4.85 -10.39 -15.70
N ILE A 3 4.44 -9.36 -14.97
CA ILE A 3 5.34 -8.52 -14.19
C ILE A 3 4.93 -8.60 -12.73
N VAL A 4 5.86 -8.98 -11.85
CA VAL A 4 5.66 -8.99 -10.41
C VAL A 4 6.42 -7.81 -9.81
N VAL A 5 5.70 -6.95 -9.12
CA VAL A 5 6.28 -5.77 -8.46
C VAL A 5 6.16 -5.93 -6.96
N LYS A 6 7.28 -5.88 -6.26
CA LYS A 6 7.32 -5.95 -4.81
C LYS A 6 7.59 -4.57 -4.25
N VAL A 7 6.75 -4.12 -3.34
CA VAL A 7 6.83 -2.77 -2.76
C VAL A 7 7.04 -2.86 -1.27
N GLY A 8 8.10 -2.24 -0.79
CA GLY A 8 8.44 -2.22 0.63
C GLY A 8 7.75 -1.08 1.37
N THR A 9 7.75 -1.18 2.70
CA THR A 9 7.12 -0.21 3.59
C THR A 9 7.63 1.22 3.36
N SER A 10 8.95 1.38 3.20
CA SER A 10 9.56 2.72 3.02
C SER A 10 9.17 3.39 1.72
N THR A 11 8.70 2.64 0.73
CA THR A 11 8.19 3.19 -0.52
C THR A 11 6.77 3.74 -0.33
N LEU A 12 5.96 3.06 0.49
CA LEU A 12 4.55 3.39 0.66
C LEU A 12 4.30 4.44 1.72
N ALA A 13 5.10 4.45 2.79
CA ALA A 13 4.81 5.26 3.95
C ALA A 13 6.05 5.98 4.46
N TYR A 14 5.84 7.14 5.03
CA TYR A 14 6.86 7.84 5.79
C TYR A 14 7.07 7.14 7.15
N ALA A 15 8.14 7.54 7.86
CA ALA A 15 8.41 7.02 9.20
C ALA A 15 7.25 7.28 10.19
N THR A 16 6.44 8.29 9.92
CA THR A 16 5.24 8.62 10.69
C THR A 16 4.11 7.60 10.53
N GLY A 17 4.21 6.69 9.57
CA GLY A 17 3.13 5.79 9.19
C GLY A 17 2.13 6.42 8.22
N ARG A 18 2.31 7.68 7.86
CA ARG A 18 1.47 8.36 6.89
C ARG A 18 1.84 7.96 5.49
N LEU A 19 0.83 7.86 4.63
CA LEU A 19 1.01 7.46 3.23
C LEU A 19 1.87 8.46 2.46
N ASN A 20 2.85 7.97 1.73
CA ASN A 20 3.58 8.78 0.76
C ASN A 20 2.74 8.85 -0.52
N ILE A 21 1.81 9.79 -0.54
CA ILE A 21 0.80 9.92 -1.60
C ILE A 21 1.43 10.00 -2.98
N GLN A 22 2.45 10.82 -3.12
CA GLN A 22 3.09 11.07 -4.40
C GLN A 22 3.70 9.79 -5.00
N ARG A 23 4.38 9.00 -4.18
CA ARG A 23 5.00 7.75 -4.64
C ARG A 23 3.97 6.69 -4.98
N VAL A 24 2.97 6.53 -4.13
CA VAL A 24 1.94 5.51 -4.33
C VAL A 24 1.11 5.84 -5.56
N GLU A 25 0.72 7.09 -5.72
CA GLU A 25 -0.04 7.52 -6.89
C GLU A 25 0.75 7.31 -8.18
N ARG A 26 2.03 7.69 -8.19
CA ARG A 26 2.89 7.50 -9.36
C ARG A 26 3.03 6.02 -9.70
N MET A 27 3.23 5.17 -8.70
CA MET A 27 3.33 3.73 -8.89
C MET A 27 2.05 3.16 -9.50
N CYS A 28 0.90 3.51 -8.94
CA CYS A 28 -0.38 3.02 -9.45
C CYS A 28 -0.64 3.48 -10.89
N ARG A 29 -0.24 4.69 -11.22
CA ARG A 29 -0.35 5.21 -12.57
C ARG A 29 0.51 4.41 -13.56
N VAL A 30 1.77 4.17 -13.20
CA VAL A 30 2.70 3.41 -14.06
C VAL A 30 2.22 1.98 -14.24
N LEU A 31 1.78 1.32 -13.16
CA LEU A 31 1.30 -0.05 -13.24
C LEU A 31 0.01 -0.15 -14.06
N SER A 32 -0.87 0.83 -13.93
CA SER A 32 -2.10 0.89 -14.72
C SER A 32 -1.79 1.05 -16.21
N ASP A 33 -0.81 1.88 -16.54
CA ASP A 33 -0.39 2.08 -17.92
C ASP A 33 0.20 0.78 -18.51
N LEU A 34 1.02 0.07 -17.74
CA LEU A 34 1.56 -1.22 -18.17
C LEU A 34 0.45 -2.25 -18.37
N LYS A 35 -0.54 -2.27 -17.50
CA LYS A 35 -1.70 -3.15 -17.63
C LYS A 35 -2.45 -2.83 -18.92
N ASN A 36 -2.66 -1.57 -19.20
CA ASN A 36 -3.35 -1.13 -20.42
C ASN A 36 -2.56 -1.47 -21.69
N ALA A 37 -1.24 -1.55 -21.58
CA ALA A 37 -0.38 -1.96 -22.69
C ALA A 37 -0.41 -3.47 -22.96
N GLY A 38 -1.15 -4.23 -22.14
CA GLY A 38 -1.33 -5.67 -22.35
C GLY A 38 -0.53 -6.57 -21.43
N HIS A 39 0.15 -6.00 -20.44
CA HIS A 39 0.91 -6.79 -19.46
C HIS A 39 0.03 -7.28 -18.33
N GLU A 40 0.37 -8.43 -17.75
CA GLU A 40 -0.25 -8.94 -16.53
C GLU A 40 0.55 -8.44 -15.35
N ILE A 41 -0.09 -7.76 -14.42
CA ILE A 41 0.59 -7.13 -13.28
C ILE A 41 0.18 -7.80 -11.97
N ILE A 42 1.17 -8.17 -11.16
CA ILE A 42 0.97 -8.68 -9.82
C ILE A 42 1.73 -7.76 -8.86
N LEU A 43 0.99 -7.10 -7.99
CA LEU A 43 1.56 -6.19 -6.99
C LEU A 43 1.61 -6.87 -5.64
N VAL A 44 2.82 -7.02 -5.09
CA VAL A 44 3.05 -7.58 -3.76
C VAL A 44 3.49 -6.44 -2.86
N SER A 45 2.69 -6.13 -1.86
CA SER A 45 2.92 -4.96 -1.02
C SER A 45 3.14 -5.33 0.43
N SER A 46 4.13 -4.69 1.05
CA SER A 46 4.32 -4.64 2.50
C SER A 46 3.66 -3.38 3.04
N GLY A 47 3.83 -3.11 4.34
CA GLY A 47 3.48 -1.82 4.91
C GLY A 47 2.20 -1.78 5.72
N ALA A 48 1.50 -2.92 5.90
CA ALA A 48 0.25 -2.93 6.66
C ALA A 48 0.44 -2.44 8.10
N ILE A 49 1.51 -2.86 8.77
CA ILE A 49 1.77 -2.42 10.16
C ILE A 49 2.03 -0.91 10.20
N ALA A 50 2.82 -0.38 9.27
CA ALA A 50 3.10 1.05 9.22
C ALA A 50 1.84 1.87 8.94
N MET A 51 1.00 1.41 8.02
CA MET A 51 -0.27 2.06 7.71
C MET A 51 -1.21 2.06 8.92
N GLY A 52 -1.27 0.93 9.65
CA GLY A 52 -2.07 0.83 10.86
C GLY A 52 -1.55 1.72 11.98
N PHE A 53 -0.24 1.77 12.15
CA PHE A 53 0.42 2.67 13.10
C PHE A 53 0.02 4.12 12.83
N GLY A 54 0.08 4.55 11.57
CA GLY A 54 -0.31 5.90 11.18
C GLY A 54 -1.80 6.16 11.34
N LYS A 55 -2.63 5.20 10.95
CA LYS A 55 -4.10 5.32 11.05
C LYS A 55 -4.57 5.41 12.50
N LEU A 56 -3.94 4.65 13.39
CA LEU A 56 -4.26 4.65 14.82
C LEU A 56 -3.63 5.83 15.57
N ASN A 57 -2.82 6.64 14.89
CA ASN A 57 -2.13 7.79 15.48
C ASN A 57 -1.27 7.42 16.70
N LEU A 58 -0.60 6.28 16.63
CA LEU A 58 0.29 5.84 17.70
C LEU A 58 1.55 6.73 17.72
N SER A 59 2.05 7.02 18.92
CA SER A 59 3.24 7.86 19.08
C SER A 59 4.53 7.15 18.67
N GLU A 60 4.51 5.82 18.73
CA GLU A 60 5.63 4.99 18.32
C GLU A 60 5.14 3.65 17.76
N ARG A 61 6.00 2.97 17.02
CA ARG A 61 5.64 1.68 16.43
C ARG A 61 5.47 0.64 17.54
N PRO A 62 4.45 -0.23 17.42
CA PRO A 62 4.22 -1.28 18.41
C PRO A 62 5.38 -2.28 18.42
N LYS A 63 5.79 -2.68 19.62
CA LYS A 63 6.88 -3.64 19.83
C LYS A 63 6.36 -5.00 20.25
N ASP A 64 5.16 -5.04 20.84
CA ASP A 64 4.52 -6.28 21.27
C ASP A 64 3.70 -6.91 20.13
N MET A 65 3.47 -8.22 20.23
CA MET A 65 2.75 -8.95 19.18
C MET A 65 1.29 -8.48 19.04
N PRO A 66 0.51 -8.31 20.12
CA PRO A 66 -0.86 -7.81 19.98
C PRO A 66 -0.95 -6.44 19.31
N GLY A 67 -0.03 -5.53 19.63
CA GLY A 67 0.03 -4.21 19.01
C GLY A 67 0.35 -4.28 17.52
N LYS A 68 1.29 -5.16 17.15
CA LYS A 68 1.64 -5.39 15.73
C LYS A 68 0.46 -6.00 14.97
N GLN A 69 -0.24 -6.96 15.57
CA GLN A 69 -1.39 -7.60 14.95
C GLN A 69 -2.54 -6.60 14.75
N ALA A 70 -2.80 -5.77 15.74
CA ALA A 70 -3.82 -4.74 15.64
C ALA A 70 -3.48 -3.73 14.55
N SER A 71 -2.23 -3.26 14.50
CA SER A 71 -1.77 -2.32 13.48
C SER A 71 -1.84 -2.95 12.09
N ALA A 72 -1.46 -4.22 11.96
CA ALA A 72 -1.54 -4.93 10.68
C ALA A 72 -2.98 -5.08 10.20
N ALA A 73 -3.91 -5.40 11.09
CA ALA A 73 -5.32 -5.57 10.74
C ALA A 73 -5.92 -4.26 10.23
N VAL A 74 -5.71 -3.17 10.96
CA VAL A 74 -6.19 -1.84 10.57
C VAL A 74 -5.49 -1.39 9.28
N GLY A 75 -4.18 -1.58 9.21
CA GLY A 75 -3.38 -1.14 8.09
C GLY A 75 -3.67 -1.91 6.80
N GLN A 76 -3.96 -3.20 6.89
CA GLN A 76 -4.30 -3.99 5.72
C GLN A 76 -5.58 -3.48 5.06
N CYS A 77 -6.58 -3.17 5.87
CA CYS A 77 -7.83 -2.59 5.40
C CYS A 77 -7.58 -1.25 4.71
N GLU A 78 -6.82 -0.37 5.36
CA GLU A 78 -6.49 0.95 4.81
C GLU A 78 -5.68 0.85 3.53
N LEU A 79 -4.70 -0.05 3.49
CA LEU A 79 -3.84 -0.26 2.34
C LEU A 79 -4.64 -0.73 1.13
N MET A 80 -5.54 -1.70 1.32
CA MET A 80 -6.40 -2.19 0.25
C MET A 80 -7.38 -1.12 -0.23
N TYR A 81 -7.90 -0.30 0.69
CA TYR A 81 -8.74 0.82 0.33
C TYR A 81 -8.02 1.81 -0.58
N VAL A 82 -6.77 2.15 -0.24
CA VAL A 82 -5.96 3.07 -1.04
C VAL A 82 -5.71 2.52 -2.43
N TYR A 83 -5.31 1.25 -2.53
CA TYR A 83 -5.09 0.62 -3.83
C TYR A 83 -6.36 0.56 -4.66
N ASP A 84 -7.47 0.16 -4.05
CA ASP A 84 -8.75 0.11 -4.75
C ASP A 84 -9.13 1.48 -5.31
N LYS A 85 -9.02 2.51 -4.49
CA LYS A 85 -9.33 3.87 -4.89
C LYS A 85 -8.49 4.34 -6.07
N LEU A 86 -7.17 4.15 -6.00
CA LEU A 86 -6.26 4.65 -7.02
C LEU A 86 -6.36 3.87 -8.32
N PHE A 87 -6.46 2.55 -8.24
CA PHE A 87 -6.59 1.74 -9.46
C PHE A 87 -7.95 1.88 -10.11
N THR A 88 -9.00 2.12 -9.32
CA THR A 88 -10.35 2.36 -9.86
C THR A 88 -10.38 3.61 -10.72
N GLU A 89 -9.58 4.62 -10.40
CA GLU A 89 -9.47 5.83 -11.23
C GLU A 89 -9.02 5.51 -12.66
N TYR A 90 -8.33 4.40 -12.86
CA TYR A 90 -7.85 3.93 -14.16
C TYR A 90 -8.66 2.73 -14.67
N ASN A 91 -9.84 2.49 -14.11
CA ASN A 91 -10.77 1.42 -14.49
C ASN A 91 -10.23 0.01 -14.26
N HIS A 92 -9.41 -0.17 -13.24
CA HIS A 92 -8.90 -1.48 -12.86
C HIS A 92 -9.54 -1.95 -11.55
N ILE A 93 -9.72 -3.26 -11.46
CA ILE A 93 -10.25 -3.93 -10.26
C ILE A 93 -9.06 -4.52 -9.50
N VAL A 94 -9.08 -4.36 -8.19
CA VAL A 94 -8.03 -4.90 -7.32
C VAL A 94 -8.57 -6.06 -6.51
#